data_23553a4bb1d593cbf70e8767b7c42039
#
_entry.id   23553a4bb1d593cbf70e8767b7c42039
#
_cell.length_a   1.000
_cell.length_b   1.000
_cell.length_c   1.000
_cell.angle_alpha   90.00
_cell.angle_beta   90.00
_cell.angle_gamma   90.00
#
_symmetry.space_group_name_H-M   'P 1'
#
loop_
_entity.id
_entity.type
_entity.pdbx_description
1 polymer ?
#
loop_
_entity_poly.entity_id
_entity_poly.type
_entity_poly.pdbx_seq_one_letter_code
_entity_poly.pdbx_strand_id
1 'polypeptide(L)'
;RVVNGKPVRAGVCIDGDGFAWDWTDDLSDDQSMTNIVGQYQLKEGYTSEICHRSKAWMGALASALQRGVVLVIDYGFPAAEYYLPERSEGTLRCHYQHQAHNNPLIYPGIQDVTSHVNFSALADAGRESGLDLLGYTSQEAYLLGLGLLELAAPQPSDDEKQILKTAAEVKELI
;
A
#
# COMPACT_ATOMS: atom_id res chain seq x y z
N ARG A 1 -11.34 -11.99 3.66
CA ARG A 1 -10.83 -13.33 4.02
C ARG A 1 -11.42 -14.38 3.11
N VAL A 2 -10.68 -15.43 2.85
CA VAL A 2 -11.20 -16.64 2.18
C VAL A 2 -11.79 -17.60 3.20
N VAL A 3 -13.06 -17.98 3.02
CA VAL A 3 -13.79 -18.94 3.86
C VAL A 3 -14.55 -19.90 2.95
N ASN A 4 -14.35 -21.21 3.12
CA ASN A 4 -14.92 -22.25 2.26
C ASN A 4 -14.65 -22.00 0.77
N GLY A 5 -13.42 -21.52 0.45
CA GLY A 5 -12.98 -21.21 -0.90
C GLY A 5 -13.61 -19.95 -1.53
N LYS A 6 -14.37 -19.16 -0.76
CA LYS A 6 -15.01 -17.93 -1.23
C LYS A 6 -14.52 -16.73 -0.41
N PRO A 7 -14.45 -15.54 -1.03
CA PRO A 7 -14.17 -14.33 -0.28
C PRO A 7 -15.34 -13.95 0.64
N VAL A 8 -15.00 -13.47 1.85
CA VAL A 8 -15.91 -12.80 2.77
C VAL A 8 -15.35 -11.43 3.10
N ARG A 9 -16.24 -10.46 3.35
CA ARG A 9 -15.86 -9.09 3.72
C ARG A 9 -15.85 -8.95 5.24
N ALA A 10 -14.85 -8.22 5.76
CA ALA A 10 -14.85 -7.81 7.15
C ALA A 10 -15.71 -6.55 7.34
N GLY A 11 -16.63 -6.63 8.28
CA GLY A 11 -17.28 -5.51 8.92
C GLY A 11 -16.81 -5.37 10.36
N VAL A 12 -17.34 -4.40 11.07
CA VAL A 12 -17.10 -4.19 12.50
C VAL A 12 -18.44 -4.12 13.21
N CYS A 13 -18.60 -4.91 14.28
CA CYS A 13 -19.76 -4.86 15.16
C CYS A 13 -19.37 -4.46 16.58
N ILE A 14 -20.38 -4.08 17.40
CA ILE A 14 -20.20 -3.85 18.83
C ILE A 14 -20.25 -5.22 19.54
N ASP A 15 -19.27 -5.47 20.39
CA ASP A 15 -19.20 -6.67 21.23
C ASP A 15 -18.87 -6.24 22.68
N GLY A 16 -19.88 -6.30 23.55
CA GLY A 16 -19.78 -5.76 24.90
C GLY A 16 -19.45 -4.25 24.88
N ASP A 17 -18.36 -3.86 25.55
CA ASP A 17 -17.86 -2.48 25.58
C ASP A 17 -16.80 -2.17 24.49
N GLY A 18 -16.63 -3.09 23.52
CA GLY A 18 -15.62 -2.99 22.47
C GLY A 18 -16.14 -3.23 21.07
N PHE A 19 -15.20 -3.50 20.18
CA PHE A 19 -15.49 -3.84 18.78
C PHE A 19 -14.97 -5.23 18.44
N ALA A 20 -15.70 -5.94 17.57
CA ALA A 20 -15.29 -7.21 17.00
C ALA A 20 -15.44 -7.21 15.48
N TRP A 21 -14.72 -8.13 14.82
CA TRP A 21 -14.91 -8.36 13.40
C TRP A 21 -16.24 -9.09 13.14
N ASP A 22 -16.99 -8.57 12.19
CA ASP A 22 -18.18 -9.20 11.63
C ASP A 22 -17.92 -9.59 10.18
N TRP A 23 -18.01 -10.87 9.87
CA TRP A 23 -17.69 -11.40 8.55
C TRP A 23 -18.96 -11.71 7.78
N THR A 24 -19.10 -11.12 6.59
CA THR A 24 -20.26 -11.33 5.74
C THR A 24 -19.85 -11.90 4.37
N ASP A 25 -20.63 -12.81 3.85
CA ASP A 25 -20.55 -13.35 2.50
C ASP A 25 -21.41 -12.57 1.49
N ASP A 26 -22.11 -11.53 1.95
CA ASP A 26 -22.82 -10.63 1.04
C ASP A 26 -21.81 -9.76 0.26
N LEU A 27 -21.44 -10.26 -0.89
CA LEU A 27 -20.57 -9.63 -1.88
C LEU A 27 -21.33 -9.34 -3.19
N SER A 28 -22.64 -9.10 -3.08
CA SER A 28 -23.55 -9.01 -4.22
C SER A 28 -23.09 -8.08 -5.35
N ASP A 29 -22.24 -7.12 -5.04
CA ASP A 29 -21.77 -6.11 -5.99
C ASP A 29 -20.25 -6.15 -6.27
N ASP A 30 -19.51 -7.16 -5.74
CA ASP A 30 -18.05 -7.16 -5.82
C ASP A 30 -17.44 -8.46 -6.37
N GLN A 31 -17.58 -8.63 -7.70
CA GLN A 31 -16.93 -9.70 -8.42
C GLN A 31 -15.40 -9.65 -8.36
N SER A 32 -14.81 -8.49 -8.02
CA SER A 32 -13.36 -8.31 -8.01
C SER A 32 -12.69 -9.20 -6.96
N MET A 33 -13.30 -9.37 -5.79
CA MET A 33 -12.77 -10.24 -4.74
C MET A 33 -12.72 -11.71 -5.18
N THR A 34 -13.76 -12.19 -5.85
CA THR A 34 -13.81 -13.56 -6.39
C THR A 34 -12.74 -13.79 -7.45
N ASN A 35 -12.54 -12.80 -8.32
CA ASN A 35 -11.51 -12.87 -9.36
C ASN A 35 -10.11 -12.93 -8.76
N ILE A 36 -9.81 -12.14 -7.72
CA ILE A 36 -8.53 -12.14 -6.99
C ILE A 36 -8.28 -13.51 -6.36
N VAL A 37 -9.27 -14.08 -5.65
CA VAL A 37 -9.13 -15.42 -5.04
C VAL A 37 -8.77 -16.47 -6.08
N GLY A 38 -9.45 -16.48 -7.22
CA GLY A 38 -9.18 -17.43 -8.32
C GLY A 38 -7.82 -17.19 -8.98
N GLN A 39 -7.51 -15.94 -9.34
CA GLN A 39 -6.29 -15.56 -10.06
C GLN A 39 -5.02 -15.88 -9.27
N TYR A 40 -5.01 -15.57 -7.97
CA TYR A 40 -3.84 -15.78 -7.10
C TYR A 40 -3.92 -17.06 -6.29
N GLN A 41 -4.97 -17.88 -6.50
CA GLN A 41 -5.17 -19.17 -5.82
C GLN A 41 -5.09 -19.05 -4.29
N LEU A 42 -5.70 -18.00 -3.76
CA LEU A 42 -5.64 -17.69 -2.34
C LEU A 42 -6.27 -18.82 -1.52
N LYS A 43 -5.56 -19.25 -0.48
CA LYS A 43 -5.94 -20.42 0.34
C LYS A 43 -6.97 -20.04 1.41
N GLU A 44 -7.59 -21.07 1.98
CA GLU A 44 -8.47 -20.94 3.14
C GLU A 44 -7.81 -20.13 4.26
N GLY A 45 -8.52 -19.20 4.84
CA GLY A 45 -8.05 -18.28 5.89
C GLY A 45 -7.26 -17.07 5.40
N TYR A 46 -6.83 -17.03 4.12
CA TYR A 46 -6.09 -15.89 3.57
C TYR A 46 -6.89 -14.59 3.74
N THR A 47 -6.28 -13.59 4.34
CA THR A 47 -6.85 -12.26 4.56
C THR A 47 -6.04 -11.24 3.79
N SER A 48 -6.69 -10.25 3.19
CA SER A 48 -6.02 -9.15 2.48
C SER A 48 -6.92 -7.92 2.44
N GLU A 49 -6.36 -6.79 2.06
CA GLU A 49 -7.05 -5.52 1.88
C GLU A 49 -7.28 -5.24 0.39
N ILE A 50 -8.40 -4.58 0.07
CA ILE A 50 -8.71 -4.10 -1.28
C ILE A 50 -9.16 -2.65 -1.18
N CYS A 51 -8.44 -1.76 -1.86
CA CYS A 51 -8.78 -0.35 -1.92
C CYS A 51 -9.68 -0.02 -3.13
N HIS A 52 -11.00 -0.11 -2.95
CA HIS A 52 -11.96 0.25 -4.02
C HIS A 52 -11.92 1.72 -4.42
N ARG A 53 -11.39 2.58 -3.56
CA ARG A 53 -11.29 4.03 -3.84
C ARG A 53 -10.15 4.40 -4.78
N SER A 54 -9.16 3.52 -4.97
CA SER A 54 -7.99 3.78 -5.82
C SER A 54 -8.38 4.10 -7.26
N LYS A 55 -9.39 3.41 -7.80
CA LYS A 55 -9.91 3.67 -9.15
C LYS A 55 -10.53 5.06 -9.28
N ALA A 56 -11.41 5.45 -8.36
CA ALA A 56 -12.03 6.77 -8.37
C ALA A 56 -11.00 7.89 -8.16
N TRP A 57 -10.04 7.67 -7.27
CA TRP A 57 -8.95 8.60 -7.02
C TRP A 57 -8.08 8.80 -8.26
N MET A 58 -7.69 7.72 -8.94
CA MET A 58 -6.89 7.78 -10.16
C MET A 58 -7.67 8.46 -11.29
N GLY A 59 -8.98 8.19 -11.42
CA GLY A 59 -9.86 8.87 -12.37
C GLY A 59 -9.96 10.37 -12.14
N ALA A 60 -10.01 10.79 -10.87
CA ALA A 60 -10.01 12.23 -10.52
C ALA A 60 -8.68 12.89 -10.89
N LEU A 61 -7.53 12.24 -10.63
CA LEU A 61 -6.21 12.74 -11.05
C LEU A 61 -6.10 12.85 -12.57
N ALA A 62 -6.51 11.81 -13.30
CA ALA A 62 -6.48 11.81 -14.76
C ALA A 62 -7.35 12.95 -15.34
N SER A 63 -8.52 13.19 -14.76
CA SER A 63 -9.43 14.28 -15.20
C SER A 63 -8.87 15.67 -14.95
N ALA A 64 -8.06 15.83 -13.90
CA ALA A 64 -7.44 17.11 -13.57
C ALA A 64 -6.14 17.36 -14.37
N LEU A 65 -5.51 16.32 -14.90
CA LEU A 65 -4.22 16.39 -15.57
C LEU A 65 -4.41 16.60 -17.09
N GLN A 66 -4.18 17.80 -17.59
CA GLN A 66 -4.17 18.04 -19.03
C GLN A 66 -2.88 17.53 -19.70
N ARG A 67 -1.74 17.73 -19.06
CA ARG A 67 -0.42 17.28 -19.49
C ARG A 67 0.52 17.23 -18.28
N GLY A 68 1.20 16.12 -18.09
CA GLY A 68 2.15 15.99 -16.99
C GLY A 68 2.40 14.54 -16.62
N VAL A 69 2.97 14.34 -15.44
CA VAL A 69 3.28 13.03 -14.85
C VAL A 69 2.70 12.98 -13.45
N VAL A 70 2.12 11.84 -13.09
CA VAL A 70 1.74 11.52 -11.71
C VAL A 70 2.82 10.60 -11.14
N LEU A 71 3.51 11.05 -10.10
CA LEU A 71 4.45 10.24 -9.32
C LEU A 71 3.79 9.85 -8.00
N VAL A 72 3.67 8.54 -7.76
CA VAL A 72 3.15 8.00 -6.51
C VAL A 72 4.28 7.32 -5.76
N ILE A 73 4.51 7.74 -4.52
CA ILE A 73 5.52 7.18 -3.61
C ILE A 73 4.78 6.69 -2.38
N ASP A 74 4.79 5.38 -2.14
CA ASP A 74 4.09 4.78 -1.01
C ASP A 74 4.65 3.38 -0.71
N TYR A 75 4.24 2.80 0.42
CA TYR A 75 4.55 1.42 0.79
C TYR A 75 3.60 0.46 0.09
N GLY A 76 4.14 -0.52 -0.62
CA GLY A 76 3.30 -1.48 -1.34
C GLY A 76 4.08 -2.41 -2.25
N PHE A 77 3.32 -3.20 -3.00
CA PHE A 77 3.87 -4.22 -3.87
C PHE A 77 3.08 -4.32 -5.19
N PRO A 78 3.69 -4.82 -6.27
CA PRO A 78 2.94 -5.35 -7.39
C PRO A 78 2.06 -6.52 -6.94
N ALA A 79 0.97 -6.79 -7.64
CA ALA A 79 -0.01 -7.80 -7.22
C ALA A 79 0.60 -9.19 -7.01
N ALA A 80 1.59 -9.58 -7.82
CA ALA A 80 2.28 -10.87 -7.67
C ALA A 80 2.98 -11.02 -6.32
N GLU A 81 3.51 -9.93 -5.76
CA GLU A 81 4.14 -9.91 -4.44
C GLU A 81 3.12 -9.59 -3.33
N TYR A 82 2.10 -8.80 -3.66
CA TYR A 82 1.04 -8.42 -2.72
C TYR A 82 0.25 -9.63 -2.23
N TYR A 83 0.00 -10.60 -3.12
CA TYR A 83 -0.76 -11.81 -2.83
C TYR A 83 0.09 -13.06 -2.59
N LEU A 84 1.34 -12.91 -2.17
CA LEU A 84 2.18 -14.06 -1.80
C LEU A 84 1.58 -14.83 -0.60
N PRO A 85 1.77 -16.17 -0.53
CA PRO A 85 1.29 -16.99 0.59
C PRO A 85 1.77 -16.52 1.97
N GLU A 86 2.97 -15.95 2.04
CA GLU A 86 3.59 -15.42 3.27
C GLU A 86 2.87 -14.18 3.80
N ARG A 87 2.02 -13.53 2.99
CA ARG A 87 1.20 -12.35 3.36
C ARG A 87 -0.25 -12.73 3.69
N SER A 88 -0.49 -13.97 4.11
CA SER A 88 -1.83 -14.52 4.33
C SER A 88 -2.65 -13.82 5.44
N GLU A 89 -2.01 -12.99 6.25
CA GLU A 89 -2.68 -12.19 7.29
C GLU A 89 -3.00 -10.75 6.85
N GLY A 90 -2.69 -10.40 5.59
CA GLY A 90 -2.82 -9.04 5.07
C GLY A 90 -1.63 -8.15 5.41
N THR A 91 -1.79 -6.87 5.12
CA THR A 91 -0.74 -5.85 5.29
C THR A 91 -1.14 -4.74 6.27
N LEU A 92 -2.32 -4.85 6.88
CA LEU A 92 -2.85 -3.87 7.80
C LEU A 92 -1.95 -3.74 9.03
N ARG A 93 -1.54 -2.51 9.35
CA ARG A 93 -0.73 -2.15 10.50
C ARG A 93 -1.35 -0.97 11.23
N CYS A 94 -1.26 -1.03 12.55
CA CYS A 94 -1.70 0.03 13.42
C CYS A 94 -0.50 0.56 14.21
N HIS A 95 -0.45 1.87 14.41
CA HIS A 95 0.61 2.52 15.18
C HIS A 95 -0.03 3.41 16.26
N TYR A 96 0.36 3.18 17.49
CA TYR A 96 -0.05 3.96 18.65
C TYR A 96 1.13 4.15 19.59
N GLN A 97 1.45 5.41 19.95
CA GLN A 97 2.57 5.77 20.85
C GLN A 97 3.89 5.05 20.48
N HIS A 98 4.27 5.08 19.21
CA HIS A 98 5.49 4.43 18.66
C HIS A 98 5.51 2.89 18.74
N GLN A 99 4.38 2.26 19.06
CA GLN A 99 4.24 0.81 19.03
C GLN A 99 3.36 0.37 17.86
N ALA A 100 3.86 -0.62 17.12
CA ALA A 100 3.13 -1.22 15.99
C ALA A 100 2.37 -2.46 16.46
N HIS A 101 1.13 -2.63 15.97
CA HIS A 101 0.31 -3.83 16.19
C HIS A 101 -0.65 -4.06 15.00
N ASN A 102 -1.35 -5.20 14.99
CA ASN A 102 -2.20 -5.62 13.87
C ASN A 102 -3.71 -5.57 14.19
N ASN A 103 -4.10 -5.05 15.35
CA ASN A 103 -5.50 -5.02 15.73
C ASN A 103 -6.07 -3.59 15.67
N PRO A 104 -6.83 -3.23 14.61
CA PRO A 104 -7.37 -1.87 14.47
C PRO A 104 -8.51 -1.57 15.44
N LEU A 105 -9.01 -2.56 16.17
CA LEU A 105 -10.19 -2.42 17.01
C LEU A 105 -9.90 -1.99 18.46
N ILE A 106 -8.62 -2.03 18.90
CA ILE A 106 -8.29 -1.76 20.32
C ILE A 106 -8.14 -0.26 20.65
N TYR A 107 -7.81 0.59 19.68
CA TYR A 107 -7.64 2.04 19.90
C TYR A 107 -8.37 2.86 18.82
N PRO A 108 -9.69 2.68 18.66
CA PRO A 108 -10.42 3.33 17.57
C PRO A 108 -10.35 4.86 17.68
N GLY A 109 -9.99 5.52 16.59
CA GLY A 109 -9.92 6.97 16.50
C GLY A 109 -8.67 7.65 17.05
N ILE A 110 -7.76 6.91 17.72
CA ILE A 110 -6.53 7.49 18.32
C ILE A 110 -5.25 6.80 17.87
N GLN A 111 -5.33 5.86 16.96
CA GLN A 111 -4.20 5.18 16.33
C GLN A 111 -4.14 5.48 14.85
N ASP A 112 -2.96 5.40 14.26
CA ASP A 112 -2.79 5.38 12.81
C ASP A 112 -3.02 3.96 12.29
N VAL A 113 -3.80 3.83 11.20
CA VAL A 113 -4.13 2.56 10.58
C VAL A 113 -3.72 2.62 9.11
N THR A 114 -2.75 1.80 8.73
CA THR A 114 -2.19 1.77 7.39
C THR A 114 -2.32 0.38 6.77
N SER A 115 -2.27 0.31 5.44
CA SER A 115 -2.10 -0.91 4.67
C SER A 115 -1.23 -0.63 3.46
N HIS A 116 -0.61 -1.65 2.90
CA HIS A 116 0.20 -1.48 1.70
C HIS A 116 -0.67 -1.20 0.47
N VAL A 117 -0.09 -0.47 -0.49
CA VAL A 117 -0.69 -0.20 -1.79
C VAL A 117 -0.46 -1.40 -2.73
N ASN A 118 -1.53 -1.86 -3.40
CA ASN A 118 -1.40 -2.74 -4.55
C ASN A 118 -1.13 -1.89 -5.80
N PHE A 119 0.14 -1.74 -6.18
CA PHE A 119 0.54 -0.90 -7.30
C PHE A 119 0.06 -1.41 -8.66
N SER A 120 -0.17 -2.73 -8.82
CA SER A 120 -0.78 -3.25 -10.05
C SER A 120 -2.22 -2.76 -10.20
N ALA A 121 -3.02 -2.82 -9.13
CA ALA A 121 -4.38 -2.31 -9.15
C ALA A 121 -4.44 -0.80 -9.42
N LEU A 122 -3.47 -0.05 -8.87
CA LEU A 122 -3.36 1.39 -9.11
C LEU A 122 -2.97 1.70 -10.56
N ALA A 123 -2.03 0.94 -11.14
CA ALA A 123 -1.61 1.07 -12.53
C ALA A 123 -2.76 0.73 -13.50
N ASP A 124 -3.53 -0.32 -13.20
CA ASP A 124 -4.70 -0.71 -14.00
C ASP A 124 -5.79 0.38 -13.95
N ALA A 125 -6.06 0.94 -12.78
CA ALA A 125 -6.97 2.08 -12.62
C ALA A 125 -6.50 3.32 -13.41
N GLY A 126 -5.18 3.56 -13.46
CA GLY A 126 -4.58 4.63 -14.26
C GLY A 126 -4.83 4.41 -15.76
N ARG A 127 -4.55 3.21 -16.27
CA ARG A 127 -4.79 2.86 -17.68
C ARG A 127 -6.27 2.98 -18.07
N GLU A 128 -7.17 2.49 -17.22
CA GLU A 128 -8.61 2.63 -17.42
C GLU A 128 -9.08 4.10 -17.46
N SER A 129 -8.31 4.98 -16.82
CA SER A 129 -8.54 6.42 -16.79
C SER A 129 -7.80 7.20 -17.88
N GLY A 130 -7.12 6.51 -18.82
CA GLY A 130 -6.43 7.10 -19.96
C GLY A 130 -5.00 7.56 -19.66
N LEU A 131 -4.38 7.10 -18.57
CA LEU A 131 -2.98 7.35 -18.26
C LEU A 131 -2.10 6.20 -18.73
N ASP A 132 -0.87 6.51 -19.14
CA ASP A 132 0.15 5.51 -19.47
C ASP A 132 1.04 5.24 -18.26
N LEU A 133 1.31 3.97 -17.97
CA LEU A 133 2.30 3.59 -16.96
C LEU A 133 3.71 3.82 -17.51
N LEU A 134 4.42 4.80 -16.96
CA LEU A 134 5.78 5.14 -17.38
C LEU A 134 6.85 4.27 -16.72
N GLY A 135 6.60 3.76 -15.51
CA GLY A 135 7.52 2.89 -14.81
C GLY A 135 7.05 2.52 -13.40
N TYR A 136 7.70 1.49 -12.87
CA TYR A 136 7.60 1.08 -11.46
C TYR A 136 8.99 0.66 -10.99
N THR A 137 9.42 1.18 -9.85
CA THR A 137 10.73 0.89 -9.26
C THR A 137 10.71 1.14 -7.76
N SER A 138 11.74 0.72 -7.03
CA SER A 138 11.91 1.12 -5.63
C SER A 138 12.33 2.59 -5.53
N GLN A 139 12.04 3.22 -4.39
CA GLN A 139 12.51 4.58 -4.10
C GLN A 139 14.03 4.69 -4.19
N GLU A 140 14.74 3.70 -3.65
CA GLU A 140 16.20 3.59 -3.76
C GLU A 140 16.67 3.67 -5.22
N ALA A 141 16.20 2.74 -6.07
CA ALA A 141 16.63 2.67 -7.46
C ALA A 141 16.26 3.95 -8.25
N TYR A 142 15.09 4.54 -7.96
CA TYR A 142 14.66 5.80 -8.55
C TYR A 142 15.60 6.95 -8.18
N LEU A 143 15.89 7.13 -6.90
CA LEU A 143 16.75 8.22 -6.41
C LEU A 143 18.19 8.06 -6.87
N LEU A 144 18.73 6.83 -6.85
CA LEU A 144 20.07 6.54 -7.38
C LEU A 144 20.15 6.83 -8.88
N GLY A 145 19.13 6.45 -9.65
CA GLY A 145 19.03 6.74 -11.08
C GLY A 145 18.92 8.23 -11.43
N LEU A 146 18.43 9.04 -10.49
CA LEU A 146 18.39 10.50 -10.63
C LEU A 146 19.66 11.21 -10.16
N GLY A 147 20.71 10.48 -9.75
CA GLY A 147 21.99 11.06 -9.34
C GLY A 147 22.03 11.48 -7.87
N LEU A 148 21.33 10.79 -6.98
CA LEU A 148 21.33 11.10 -5.53
C LEU A 148 22.76 11.11 -4.97
N LEU A 149 23.61 10.17 -5.37
CA LEU A 149 24.98 10.08 -4.84
C LEU A 149 25.88 11.23 -5.33
N GLU A 150 25.70 11.67 -6.58
CA GLU A 150 26.39 12.84 -7.12
C GLU A 150 25.95 14.13 -6.40
N LEU A 151 24.64 14.25 -6.13
CA LEU A 151 24.08 15.40 -5.40
C LEU A 151 24.56 15.43 -3.94
N ALA A 152 24.69 14.27 -3.31
CA ALA A 152 25.12 14.11 -1.93
C ALA A 152 26.65 14.03 -1.75
N ALA A 153 27.42 14.11 -2.85
CA ALA A 153 28.87 14.05 -2.78
C ALA A 153 29.45 15.19 -1.95
N PRO A 154 30.44 14.92 -1.08
CA PRO A 154 31.07 15.94 -0.24
C PRO A 154 31.61 17.11 -1.08
N GLN A 155 31.35 18.32 -0.64
CA GLN A 155 31.89 19.53 -1.24
C GLN A 155 33.20 19.93 -0.53
N PRO A 156 34.12 20.66 -1.20
CA PRO A 156 35.37 21.10 -0.58
C PRO A 156 35.19 22.01 0.66
N SER A 157 34.00 22.56 0.84
CA SER A 157 33.64 23.42 1.97
C SER A 157 33.04 22.67 3.15
N ASP A 158 32.72 21.38 3.01
CA ASP A 158 32.02 20.61 4.00
C ASP A 158 32.97 20.18 5.13
N ASP A 159 32.56 20.35 6.36
CA ASP A 159 33.22 19.76 7.50
C ASP A 159 32.81 18.28 7.70
N GLU A 160 33.55 17.57 8.54
CA GLU A 160 33.30 16.14 8.82
C GLU A 160 31.87 15.89 9.34
N LYS A 161 31.34 16.79 10.15
CA LYS A 161 29.99 16.70 10.71
C LYS A 161 28.91 16.79 9.62
N GLN A 162 29.11 17.70 8.67
CA GLN A 162 28.20 17.86 7.51
C GLN A 162 28.22 16.61 6.63
N ILE A 163 29.40 16.08 6.35
CA ILE A 163 29.57 14.85 5.54
C ILE A 163 28.85 13.67 6.20
N LEU A 164 29.04 13.47 7.51
CA LEU A 164 28.38 12.40 8.25
C LEU A 164 26.86 12.57 8.29
N LYS A 165 26.38 13.80 8.45
CA LYS A 165 24.92 14.08 8.43
C LYS A 165 24.32 13.77 7.07
N THR A 166 24.90 14.23 5.99
CA THR A 166 24.40 13.96 4.62
C THR A 166 24.41 12.46 4.33
N ALA A 167 25.46 11.73 4.72
CA ALA A 167 25.52 10.29 4.57
C ALA A 167 24.40 9.56 5.34
N ALA A 168 24.06 10.01 6.56
CA ALA A 168 22.96 9.46 7.34
C ALA A 168 21.60 9.74 6.67
N GLU A 169 21.38 10.96 6.18
CA GLU A 169 20.17 11.35 5.47
C GLU A 169 19.98 10.52 4.17
N VAL A 170 21.04 10.32 3.39
CA VAL A 170 21.01 9.45 2.21
C VAL A 170 20.63 8.03 2.59
N LYS A 171 21.20 7.49 3.67
CA LYS A 171 20.88 6.13 4.16
C LYS A 171 19.42 5.98 4.59
N GLU A 172 18.78 7.03 5.07
CA GLU A 172 17.36 7.02 5.43
C GLU A 172 16.43 7.07 4.20
N LEU A 173 16.94 7.59 3.06
CA LEU A 173 16.19 7.71 1.81
C LEU A 173 16.22 6.44 0.96
N ILE A 174 17.24 5.61 1.12
CA ILE A 174 17.47 4.36 0.37
C ILE A 174 17.46 3.14 1.28
#